data_e9a8508527e13d90c2834a742bdb7d1b
#
_entry.id   e9a8508527e13d90c2834a742bdb7d1b
#
_cell.length_a   1.000
_cell.length_b   1.000
_cell.length_c   1.000
_cell.angle_alpha   90.00
_cell.angle_beta   90.00
_cell.angle_gamma   90.00
#
_symmetry.space_group_name_H-M   'P 1'
#
loop_
_entity.id
_entity.type
_entity.pdbx_description
1 polymer ?
#
loop_
_entity_poly.entity_id
_entity_poly.type
_entity_poly.pdbx_seq_one_letter_code
_entity_poly.pdbx_strand_id
1 'polypeptide(L)'
;MKKRFFFIASLMLCLTLGSTASYAKESISENAQVIEGENIADNAGDSKQLQQEQATEEKINTQIQDEQIKNAVIKGTVEIENLDDVNGTFSAVLSNVQNEDKIKEVLMAVWCDTNGQDDLKWISAVKNEKGYYIITDDVSAHKYQLGKYHVSVYAVDTEGKLTGITGTSFELNKSEIAATVEQNKKDKLKYDIDVSNVNIPGGIKNVWIPVWSDANGQDDLKWYTVKRNNNGHYTL
;
A
#
# COMPACT_ATOMS: atom_id res chain seq x y z
N MET A 1 5.88 -0.25 52.84
CA MET A 1 6.75 -0.14 51.66
C MET A 1 5.88 -0.17 50.42
N LYS A 2 5.86 0.89 49.61
CA LYS A 2 5.09 0.92 48.36
C LYS A 2 5.86 0.10 47.32
N LYS A 3 5.32 -1.07 46.91
CA LYS A 3 5.85 -1.85 45.80
C LYS A 3 5.55 -1.07 44.53
N ARG A 4 6.60 -0.68 43.80
CA ARG A 4 6.48 -0.10 42.47
C ARG A 4 6.64 -1.24 41.48
N PHE A 5 5.64 -1.45 40.63
CA PHE A 5 5.70 -2.38 39.54
C PHE A 5 6.10 -1.63 38.27
N PHE A 6 7.19 -2.02 37.60
CA PHE A 6 7.57 -1.54 36.30
C PHE A 6 7.31 -2.64 35.28
N PHE A 7 6.50 -2.32 34.27
CA PHE A 7 6.34 -3.16 33.09
C PHE A 7 7.34 -2.68 32.05
N ILE A 8 8.35 -3.48 31.74
CA ILE A 8 9.23 -3.25 30.59
C ILE A 8 8.84 -4.27 29.53
N ALA A 9 8.06 -3.84 28.54
CA ALA A 9 7.97 -4.55 27.30
C ALA A 9 9.25 -4.23 26.52
N SER A 10 10.24 -5.11 26.58
CA SER A 10 11.46 -4.99 25.78
C SER A 10 11.13 -5.32 24.33
N LEU A 11 10.83 -4.28 23.57
CA LEU A 11 10.79 -4.33 22.10
C LEU A 11 12.13 -3.82 21.61
N MET A 12 12.96 -4.71 21.08
CA MET A 12 14.25 -4.37 20.48
C MET A 12 13.99 -3.68 19.14
N LEU A 13 14.06 -2.35 19.13
CA LEU A 13 13.92 -1.52 17.95
C LEU A 13 15.31 -1.27 17.35
N CYS A 14 15.63 -1.94 16.25
CA CYS A 14 16.79 -1.56 15.41
C CYS A 14 16.38 -0.42 14.49
N LEU A 15 16.90 0.77 14.78
CA LEU A 15 16.86 1.93 13.87
C LEU A 15 18.02 1.86 12.90
N THR A 16 17.77 1.77 11.60
CA THR A 16 18.75 2.14 10.57
C THR A 16 18.22 3.31 9.75
N LEU A 17 19.06 4.33 9.70
CA LEU A 17 18.86 5.62 9.06
C LEU A 17 18.78 5.53 7.53
N GLY A 18 18.02 6.44 6.96
CA GLY A 18 17.59 6.52 5.60
C GLY A 18 18.64 6.81 4.53
N SER A 19 18.19 6.65 3.29
CA SER A 19 18.74 7.37 2.15
C SER A 19 17.60 7.86 1.27
N THR A 20 17.57 9.18 1.09
CA THR A 20 16.67 9.91 0.20
C THR A 20 17.06 9.68 -1.25
N ALA A 21 16.19 9.09 -2.05
CA ALA A 21 16.33 9.08 -3.50
C ALA A 21 15.69 10.35 -4.08
N SER A 22 16.52 11.19 -4.67
CA SER A 22 16.15 12.39 -5.41
C SER A 22 15.65 11.99 -6.80
N TYR A 23 14.42 12.34 -7.14
CA TYR A 23 13.92 12.24 -8.51
C TYR A 23 14.27 13.50 -9.30
N ALA A 24 15.06 13.32 -10.34
CA ALA A 24 15.37 14.35 -11.31
C ALA A 24 14.15 14.65 -12.19
N LYS A 25 13.79 15.94 -12.25
CA LYS A 25 12.73 16.49 -13.09
C LYS A 25 13.35 16.89 -14.42
N GLU A 26 13.10 16.14 -15.47
CA GLU A 26 13.43 16.56 -16.84
C GLU A 26 12.32 17.46 -17.39
N SER A 27 12.73 18.68 -17.77
CA SER A 27 11.89 19.68 -18.43
C SER A 27 11.95 19.44 -19.94
N ILE A 28 10.79 19.24 -20.56
CA ILE A 28 10.66 19.24 -22.01
C ILE A 28 10.40 20.68 -22.46
N SER A 29 11.33 21.23 -23.28
CA SER A 29 11.20 22.56 -23.87
C SER A 29 10.29 22.51 -25.11
N GLU A 30 9.31 23.40 -25.13
CA GLU A 30 8.50 23.73 -26.31
C GLU A 30 9.37 24.41 -27.37
N ASN A 31 9.29 23.92 -28.61
CA ASN A 31 9.66 24.68 -29.79
C ASN A 31 8.45 24.76 -30.74
N ALA A 32 7.74 25.87 -30.66
CA ALA A 32 6.78 26.27 -31.67
C ALA A 32 7.48 27.22 -32.64
N GLN A 33 7.66 26.82 -33.88
CA GLN A 33 8.03 27.71 -34.96
C GLN A 33 6.77 28.15 -35.72
N VAL A 34 6.55 29.45 -35.72
CA VAL A 34 5.56 30.15 -36.54
C VAL A 34 6.16 30.34 -37.95
N ILE A 35 5.45 29.89 -38.98
CA ILE A 35 5.77 30.21 -40.38
C ILE A 35 4.66 31.17 -40.86
N GLU A 36 5.04 32.41 -41.12
CA GLU A 36 4.21 33.45 -41.75
C GLU A 36 4.04 33.15 -43.26
N GLY A 37 2.85 33.49 -43.77
CA GLY A 37 2.41 33.19 -45.09
C GLY A 37 2.94 34.15 -46.15
N GLU A 38 3.06 33.66 -47.34
CA GLU A 38 3.14 34.44 -48.60
C GLU A 38 2.02 34.05 -49.57
N ASN A 39 1.36 35.10 -50.08
CA ASN A 39 0.35 35.07 -51.13
C ASN A 39 0.89 34.54 -52.45
N ILE A 40 0.19 33.66 -53.13
CA ILE A 40 0.31 33.50 -54.59
C ILE A 40 -1.07 33.31 -55.22
N ALA A 41 -1.26 34.08 -56.27
CA ALA A 41 -2.44 34.14 -57.10
C ALA A 41 -2.64 32.91 -58.00
N ASP A 42 -3.93 32.69 -58.31
CA ASP A 42 -4.53 32.03 -59.47
C ASP A 42 -3.66 31.09 -60.37
N ASN A 43 -4.06 29.81 -60.39
CA ASN A 43 -4.16 29.10 -61.65
C ASN A 43 -5.14 27.92 -61.58
N ALA A 44 -6.15 27.95 -62.44
CA ALA A 44 -7.11 26.89 -62.68
C ALA A 44 -6.43 25.76 -63.43
N GLY A 45 -6.26 24.61 -62.75
CA GLY A 45 -5.77 23.39 -63.40
C GLY A 45 -5.34 22.37 -62.37
N ASP A 46 -6.21 21.52 -62.00
CA ASP A 46 -6.02 20.11 -61.75
C ASP A 46 -6.86 19.54 -60.61
N SER A 47 -8.06 19.18 -60.92
CA SER A 47 -8.95 18.39 -60.00
C SER A 47 -8.37 17.05 -59.57
N LYS A 48 -7.29 16.55 -60.20
CA LYS A 48 -6.55 15.35 -59.80
C LYS A 48 -5.54 15.62 -58.69
N GLN A 49 -4.94 16.81 -58.61
CA GLN A 49 -4.02 17.20 -57.52
C GLN A 49 -4.77 17.37 -56.21
N LEU A 50 -5.95 18.01 -56.23
CA LEU A 50 -6.80 18.19 -55.02
C LEU A 50 -7.28 16.85 -54.45
N GLN A 51 -7.60 15.84 -55.27
CA GLN A 51 -8.00 14.51 -54.77
C GLN A 51 -6.80 13.74 -54.19
N GLN A 52 -5.60 13.97 -54.68
CA GLN A 52 -4.39 13.31 -54.18
C GLN A 52 -3.90 13.95 -52.89
N GLU A 53 -4.05 15.27 -52.70
CA GLU A 53 -3.80 15.99 -51.45
C GLU A 53 -4.81 15.60 -50.34
N GLN A 54 -6.11 15.54 -50.66
CA GLN A 54 -7.13 15.07 -49.70
C GLN A 54 -6.90 13.63 -49.25
N ALA A 55 -6.57 12.72 -50.15
CA ALA A 55 -6.26 11.33 -49.78
C ALA A 55 -4.96 11.19 -48.96
N THR A 56 -4.03 12.14 -49.12
CA THR A 56 -2.80 12.18 -48.32
C THR A 56 -3.06 12.75 -46.93
N GLU A 57 -3.87 13.79 -46.82
CA GLU A 57 -4.30 14.38 -45.52
C GLU A 57 -5.13 13.37 -44.71
N GLU A 58 -6.06 12.64 -45.30
CA GLU A 58 -6.80 11.57 -44.64
C GLU A 58 -5.88 10.47 -44.09
N LYS A 59 -4.88 10.05 -44.86
CA LYS A 59 -3.90 9.07 -44.41
C LYS A 59 -3.02 9.58 -43.29
N ILE A 60 -2.56 10.83 -43.35
CA ILE A 60 -1.78 11.46 -42.27
C ILE A 60 -2.61 11.61 -41.03
N ASN A 61 -3.84 12.07 -41.14
CA ASN A 61 -4.76 12.19 -39.98
C ASN A 61 -5.07 10.82 -39.35
N THR A 62 -5.26 9.79 -40.14
CA THR A 62 -5.46 8.43 -39.65
C THR A 62 -4.19 7.92 -38.95
N GLN A 63 -3.01 8.16 -39.47
CA GLN A 63 -1.74 7.76 -38.85
C GLN A 63 -1.48 8.56 -37.54
N ILE A 64 -1.80 9.86 -37.49
CA ILE A 64 -1.70 10.66 -36.28
C ILE A 64 -2.68 10.18 -35.21
N GLN A 65 -3.91 9.82 -35.58
CA GLN A 65 -4.88 9.25 -34.66
C GLN A 65 -4.44 7.88 -34.15
N ASP A 66 -3.90 7.02 -35.01
CA ASP A 66 -3.37 5.71 -34.61
C ASP A 66 -2.15 5.82 -33.70
N GLU A 67 -1.26 6.81 -33.91
CA GLU A 67 -0.15 7.10 -32.98
C GLU A 67 -0.64 7.71 -31.64
N GLN A 68 -1.62 8.59 -31.68
CA GLN A 68 -2.22 9.14 -30.44
C GLN A 68 -2.95 8.05 -29.63
N ILE A 69 -3.63 7.12 -30.31
CA ILE A 69 -4.24 5.96 -29.70
C ILE A 69 -3.17 5.02 -29.12
N LYS A 70 -2.05 4.79 -29.81
CA LYS A 70 -0.93 3.98 -29.29
C LYS A 70 -0.26 4.60 -28.06
N ASN A 71 -0.20 5.92 -27.98
CA ASN A 71 0.44 6.66 -26.88
C ASN A 71 -0.52 7.05 -25.74
N ALA A 72 -1.78 6.61 -25.78
CA ALA A 72 -2.74 6.89 -24.70
C ALA A 72 -2.25 6.26 -23.39
N VAL A 73 -1.96 7.10 -22.41
CA VAL A 73 -1.47 6.69 -21.08
C VAL A 73 -2.60 6.03 -20.30
N ILE A 74 -2.34 4.82 -19.79
CA ILE A 74 -3.25 4.14 -18.87
C ILE A 74 -3.18 4.88 -17.53
N LYS A 75 -4.34 5.28 -17.00
CA LYS A 75 -4.48 5.95 -15.69
C LYS A 75 -5.58 5.31 -14.88
N GLY A 76 -5.54 5.49 -13.58
CA GLY A 76 -6.57 5.03 -12.65
C GLY A 76 -6.34 5.59 -11.25
N THR A 77 -7.27 5.33 -10.34
CA THR A 77 -7.19 5.71 -8.93
C THR A 77 -7.20 4.44 -8.09
N VAL A 78 -6.25 4.31 -7.16
CA VAL A 78 -6.22 3.20 -6.21
C VAL A 78 -6.54 3.68 -4.82
N GLU A 79 -7.46 2.97 -4.15
CA GLU A 79 -7.88 3.22 -2.78
C GLU A 79 -7.78 1.94 -1.95
N ILE A 80 -7.58 2.10 -0.64
CA ILE A 80 -7.59 0.99 0.32
C ILE A 80 -8.97 0.91 0.94
N GLU A 81 -9.57 -0.27 0.85
CA GLU A 81 -10.87 -0.59 1.42
C GLU A 81 -10.76 -1.77 2.39
N ASN A 82 -11.75 -1.93 3.26
CA ASN A 82 -11.86 -3.05 4.20
C ASN A 82 -10.60 -3.26 5.04
N LEU A 83 -9.94 -2.17 5.43
CA LEU A 83 -8.79 -2.23 6.32
C LEU A 83 -9.24 -2.73 7.71
N ASP A 84 -8.70 -3.85 8.14
CA ASP A 84 -8.94 -4.48 9.43
C ASP A 84 -7.62 -4.59 10.20
N ASP A 85 -7.40 -3.66 11.11
CA ASP A 85 -6.20 -3.62 11.97
C ASP A 85 -6.13 -4.82 12.93
N VAL A 86 -7.26 -5.49 13.19
CA VAL A 86 -7.33 -6.63 14.11
C VAL A 86 -6.78 -7.89 13.43
N ASN A 87 -7.25 -8.15 12.23
CA ASN A 87 -6.86 -9.34 11.47
C ASN A 87 -5.68 -9.06 10.54
N GLY A 88 -5.33 -7.80 10.33
CA GLY A 88 -4.27 -7.38 9.44
C GLY A 88 -4.61 -7.61 7.98
N THR A 89 -5.89 -7.46 7.61
CA THR A 89 -6.37 -7.65 6.23
C THR A 89 -6.75 -6.33 5.60
N PHE A 90 -6.64 -6.25 4.28
CA PHE A 90 -7.05 -5.08 3.50
C PHE A 90 -7.38 -5.47 2.06
N SER A 91 -8.06 -4.57 1.37
CA SER A 91 -8.28 -4.66 -0.07
C SER A 91 -7.72 -3.41 -0.75
N ALA A 92 -7.07 -3.57 -1.89
CA ALA A 92 -6.73 -2.43 -2.75
C ALA A 92 -7.62 -2.48 -4.00
N VAL A 93 -8.26 -1.35 -4.29
CA VAL A 93 -9.27 -1.22 -5.34
C VAL A 93 -8.81 -0.17 -6.34
N LEU A 94 -8.52 -0.58 -7.57
CA LEU A 94 -8.25 0.31 -8.68
C LEU A 94 -9.56 0.61 -9.41
N SER A 95 -9.91 1.89 -9.51
CA SER A 95 -11.09 2.42 -10.18
C SER A 95 -10.74 3.51 -11.19
N ASN A 96 -11.74 4.02 -11.92
CA ASN A 96 -11.59 5.12 -12.88
C ASN A 96 -10.50 4.88 -13.94
N VAL A 97 -10.41 3.64 -14.40
CA VAL A 97 -9.37 3.23 -15.36
C VAL A 97 -9.67 3.82 -16.74
N GLN A 98 -8.69 4.55 -17.28
CA GLN A 98 -8.74 5.11 -18.63
C GLN A 98 -7.92 4.22 -19.59
N ASN A 99 -8.36 4.13 -20.85
CA ASN A 99 -7.74 3.28 -21.89
C ASN A 99 -7.64 1.81 -21.48
N GLU A 100 -8.69 1.32 -20.87
CA GLU A 100 -8.79 -0.04 -20.33
C GLU A 100 -8.72 -1.12 -21.42
N ASP A 101 -9.15 -0.81 -22.63
CA ASP A 101 -9.09 -1.68 -23.81
C ASP A 101 -7.66 -2.15 -24.15
N LYS A 102 -6.64 -1.43 -23.66
CA LYS A 102 -5.23 -1.78 -23.81
C LYS A 102 -4.69 -2.69 -22.71
N ILE A 103 -5.47 -2.92 -21.64
CA ILE A 103 -5.03 -3.70 -20.48
C ILE A 103 -5.32 -5.18 -20.71
N LYS A 104 -4.28 -5.99 -20.63
CA LYS A 104 -4.37 -7.45 -20.60
C LYS A 104 -4.50 -7.93 -19.14
N GLU A 105 -3.76 -7.33 -18.23
CA GLU A 105 -3.70 -7.72 -16.83
C GLU A 105 -3.34 -6.51 -15.96
N VAL A 106 -3.90 -6.46 -14.74
CA VAL A 106 -3.50 -5.50 -13.69
C VAL A 106 -2.76 -6.25 -12.60
N LEU A 107 -1.56 -5.79 -12.28
CA LEU A 107 -0.73 -6.29 -11.19
C LEU A 107 -0.61 -5.22 -10.11
N MET A 108 -0.67 -5.64 -8.86
CA MET A 108 -0.40 -4.78 -7.72
C MET A 108 0.80 -5.30 -6.94
N ALA A 109 1.81 -4.45 -6.78
CA ALA A 109 2.97 -4.72 -5.95
C ALA A 109 2.72 -4.19 -4.55
N VAL A 110 2.77 -5.06 -3.55
CA VAL A 110 2.49 -4.75 -2.14
C VAL A 110 3.71 -5.06 -1.29
N TRP A 111 4.06 -4.16 -0.36
CA TRP A 111 5.13 -4.39 0.62
C TRP A 111 4.97 -3.49 1.85
N CYS A 112 5.62 -3.87 2.95
CA CYS A 112 5.75 -3.07 4.17
C CYS A 112 7.12 -2.38 4.23
N ASP A 113 7.18 -1.12 4.63
CA ASP A 113 8.44 -0.34 4.73
C ASP A 113 9.39 -0.81 5.83
N THR A 114 8.94 -1.63 6.76
CA THR A 114 9.65 -1.96 8.02
C THR A 114 11.07 -2.48 7.78
N ASN A 115 11.27 -3.30 6.74
CA ASN A 115 12.60 -3.78 6.33
C ASN A 115 12.84 -3.56 4.81
N GLY A 116 12.33 -2.45 4.28
CA GLY A 116 12.37 -2.16 2.86
C GLY A 116 11.39 -3.03 2.08
N GLN A 117 11.79 -3.54 0.92
CA GLN A 117 10.93 -4.39 0.07
C GLN A 117 11.24 -5.88 0.23
N ASP A 118 11.65 -6.31 1.43
CA ASP A 118 12.04 -7.71 1.66
C ASP A 118 10.87 -8.70 1.65
N ASP A 119 9.65 -8.16 1.73
CA ASP A 119 8.37 -8.87 1.72
C ASP A 119 7.52 -8.58 0.48
N LEU A 120 8.08 -7.93 -0.54
CA LEU A 120 7.37 -7.54 -1.77
C LEU A 120 6.63 -8.72 -2.41
N LYS A 121 5.34 -8.52 -2.68
CA LYS A 121 4.46 -9.43 -3.42
C LYS A 121 3.89 -8.76 -4.66
N TRP A 122 3.84 -9.51 -5.74
CA TRP A 122 3.11 -9.15 -6.94
C TRP A 122 1.81 -9.95 -7.00
N ILE A 123 0.67 -9.27 -7.03
CA ILE A 123 -0.64 -9.90 -6.96
C ILE A 123 -1.44 -9.50 -8.19
N SER A 124 -1.94 -10.48 -8.94
CA SER A 124 -2.89 -10.25 -10.03
C SER A 124 -4.23 -9.79 -9.49
N ALA A 125 -4.70 -8.63 -9.96
CA ALA A 125 -6.00 -8.10 -9.56
C ALA A 125 -7.14 -8.75 -10.34
N VAL A 126 -8.25 -8.97 -9.65
CA VAL A 126 -9.48 -9.51 -10.24
C VAL A 126 -10.43 -8.37 -10.55
N LYS A 127 -10.94 -8.33 -11.78
CA LYS A 127 -11.97 -7.36 -12.18
C LYS A 127 -13.34 -7.82 -11.70
N ASN A 128 -14.04 -6.94 -10.94
CA ASN A 128 -15.39 -7.21 -10.47
C ASN A 128 -16.46 -6.75 -11.47
N GLU A 129 -17.75 -7.00 -11.15
CA GLU A 129 -18.90 -6.63 -11.98
C GLU A 129 -19.04 -5.10 -12.18
N LYS A 130 -18.48 -4.28 -11.30
CA LYS A 130 -18.47 -2.81 -11.41
C LYS A 130 -17.32 -2.29 -12.29
N GLY A 131 -16.47 -3.17 -12.80
CA GLY A 131 -15.31 -2.81 -13.61
C GLY A 131 -14.08 -2.42 -12.79
N TYR A 132 -14.07 -2.60 -11.46
CA TYR A 132 -12.92 -2.31 -10.59
C TYR A 132 -11.98 -3.50 -10.53
N TYR A 133 -10.68 -3.25 -10.49
CA TYR A 133 -9.66 -4.27 -10.26
C TYR A 133 -9.30 -4.32 -8.78
N ILE A 134 -9.45 -5.47 -8.17
CA ILE A 134 -9.36 -5.66 -6.71
C ILE A 134 -8.35 -6.74 -6.38
N ILE A 135 -7.53 -6.47 -5.36
CA ILE A 135 -6.82 -7.49 -4.60
C ILE A 135 -7.29 -7.48 -3.15
N THR A 136 -7.20 -8.62 -2.49
CA THR A 136 -7.30 -8.75 -1.02
C THR A 136 -6.02 -9.40 -0.54
N ASP A 137 -5.43 -8.83 0.50
CA ASP A 137 -4.16 -9.29 1.03
C ASP A 137 -4.13 -9.18 2.56
N ASP A 138 -3.16 -9.80 3.20
CA ASP A 138 -3.02 -9.82 4.64
C ASP A 138 -1.54 -9.82 5.08
N VAL A 139 -1.30 -9.46 6.33
CA VAL A 139 0.04 -9.35 6.92
C VAL A 139 0.83 -10.66 6.93
N SER A 140 0.17 -11.83 6.84
CA SER A 140 0.88 -13.12 6.83
C SER A 140 1.71 -13.30 5.55
N ALA A 141 1.24 -12.70 4.44
CA ALA A 141 1.98 -12.65 3.18
C ALA A 141 3.23 -11.77 3.28
N HIS A 142 3.26 -10.85 4.26
CA HIS A 142 4.28 -9.82 4.49
C HIS A 142 5.06 -10.06 5.79
N LYS A 143 5.35 -11.31 6.12
CA LYS A 143 6.13 -11.71 7.30
C LYS A 143 5.58 -11.16 8.63
N TYR A 144 4.26 -10.88 8.69
CA TYR A 144 3.60 -10.25 9.84
C TYR A 144 4.17 -8.87 10.21
N GLN A 145 4.76 -8.16 9.27
CA GLN A 145 5.28 -6.83 9.50
C GLN A 145 4.14 -5.83 9.70
N LEU A 146 4.37 -4.88 10.60
CA LEU A 146 3.45 -3.76 10.90
C LEU A 146 4.13 -2.45 10.56
N GLY A 147 3.36 -1.45 10.19
CA GLY A 147 3.83 -0.14 9.81
C GLY A 147 3.21 0.33 8.50
N LYS A 148 3.96 1.11 7.75
CA LYS A 148 3.51 1.68 6.49
C LYS A 148 3.59 0.66 5.36
N TYR A 149 2.45 0.39 4.77
CA TYR A 149 2.29 -0.44 3.58
C TYR A 149 2.22 0.42 2.32
N HIS A 150 2.74 -0.09 1.23
CA HIS A 150 2.65 0.50 -0.10
C HIS A 150 1.95 -0.44 -1.05
N VAL A 151 1.13 0.14 -1.92
CA VAL A 151 0.52 -0.55 -3.06
C VAL A 151 0.86 0.24 -4.31
N SER A 152 1.62 -0.36 -5.21
CA SER A 152 1.91 0.19 -6.54
C SER A 152 1.19 -0.61 -7.61
N VAL A 153 0.45 0.07 -8.47
CA VAL A 153 -0.41 -0.55 -9.48
C VAL A 153 0.23 -0.45 -10.85
N TYR A 154 0.25 -1.56 -11.56
CA TYR A 154 0.80 -1.68 -12.90
C TYR A 154 -0.22 -2.33 -13.85
N ALA A 155 -0.20 -1.91 -15.10
CA ALA A 155 -0.85 -2.63 -16.18
C ALA A 155 0.17 -3.40 -17.01
N VAL A 156 -0.19 -4.60 -17.41
CA VAL A 156 0.43 -5.31 -18.52
C VAL A 156 -0.46 -5.06 -19.72
N ASP A 157 0.08 -4.47 -20.77
CA ASP A 157 -0.68 -4.20 -21.99
C ASP A 157 -0.81 -5.44 -22.90
N THR A 158 -1.51 -5.30 -24.00
CA THR A 158 -1.73 -6.38 -24.98
C THR A 158 -0.44 -6.84 -25.67
N GLU A 159 0.60 -6.02 -25.65
CA GLU A 159 1.94 -6.33 -26.17
C GLU A 159 2.85 -6.98 -25.11
N GLY A 160 2.38 -7.05 -23.84
CA GLY A 160 3.12 -7.62 -22.71
C GLY A 160 4.04 -6.63 -22.00
N LYS A 161 3.93 -5.34 -22.29
CA LYS A 161 4.72 -4.30 -21.63
C LYS A 161 4.11 -3.95 -20.29
N LEU A 162 4.94 -3.92 -19.23
CA LEU A 162 4.58 -3.50 -17.89
C LEU A 162 4.69 -1.97 -17.75
N THR A 163 3.61 -1.31 -17.32
CA THR A 163 3.57 0.15 -17.14
C THR A 163 2.95 0.48 -15.78
N GLY A 164 3.59 1.34 -14.99
CA GLY A 164 3.02 1.86 -13.74
C GLY A 164 1.84 2.78 -14.00
N ILE A 165 0.75 2.59 -13.24
CA ILE A 165 -0.48 3.39 -13.36
C ILE A 165 -0.56 4.42 -12.24
N THR A 166 -0.50 3.97 -11.00
CA THR A 166 -0.75 4.74 -9.78
C THR A 166 -0.20 3.99 -8.56
N GLY A 167 -0.28 4.61 -7.39
CA GLY A 167 0.07 3.96 -6.13
C GLY A 167 -0.56 4.67 -4.94
N THR A 168 -0.62 3.97 -3.82
CA THR A 168 -1.09 4.49 -2.53
C THR A 168 -0.31 3.89 -1.38
N SER A 169 -0.52 4.41 -0.18
CA SER A 169 0.04 3.84 1.04
C SER A 169 -0.94 4.00 2.20
N PHE A 170 -0.82 3.14 3.20
CA PHE A 170 -1.62 3.16 4.42
C PHE A 170 -0.80 2.66 5.59
N GLU A 171 -1.26 2.93 6.81
CA GLU A 171 -0.64 2.43 8.03
C GLU A 171 -1.44 1.26 8.57
N LEU A 172 -0.74 0.21 8.96
CA LEU A 172 -1.30 -0.92 9.68
C LEU A 172 -0.55 -1.05 11.00
N ASN A 173 -1.21 -0.59 12.08
CA ASN A 173 -0.60 -0.44 13.38
C ASN A 173 -1.21 -1.40 14.40
N LYS A 174 -0.38 -1.84 15.36
CA LYS A 174 -0.91 -2.53 16.53
C LYS A 174 -1.60 -1.54 17.47
N SER A 175 -2.68 -1.98 18.11
CA SER A 175 -3.26 -1.24 19.21
C SER A 175 -2.27 -1.11 20.37
N GLU A 176 -2.34 0.00 21.10
CA GLU A 176 -1.56 0.18 22.31
C GLU A 176 -2.04 -0.81 23.39
N ILE A 177 -1.14 -1.65 23.87
CA ILE A 177 -1.44 -2.63 24.92
C ILE A 177 -1.60 -1.92 26.24
N ALA A 178 -2.73 -2.09 26.88
CA ALA A 178 -3.00 -1.58 28.22
C ALA A 178 -2.84 -2.68 29.28
N ALA A 179 -2.21 -2.35 30.40
CA ALA A 179 -2.10 -3.24 31.54
C ALA A 179 -2.45 -2.52 32.81
N THR A 180 -3.32 -3.15 33.65
CA THR A 180 -3.66 -2.69 34.97
C THR A 180 -3.27 -3.72 36.01
N VAL A 181 -2.86 -3.24 37.19
CA VAL A 181 -2.49 -4.07 38.34
C VAL A 181 -3.22 -3.53 39.55
N GLU A 182 -4.11 -4.34 40.11
CA GLU A 182 -4.89 -3.99 41.31
C GLU A 182 -4.63 -4.99 42.43
N GLN A 183 -4.60 -4.49 43.68
CA GLN A 183 -4.57 -5.39 44.84
C GLN A 183 -5.89 -6.16 44.91
N ASN A 184 -5.82 -7.50 45.05
CA ASN A 184 -7.02 -8.33 45.12
C ASN A 184 -7.88 -7.91 46.31
N LYS A 185 -9.19 -7.76 46.12
CA LYS A 185 -10.14 -7.26 47.13
C LYS A 185 -10.35 -8.26 48.28
N LYS A 186 -10.20 -9.55 47.99
CA LYS A 186 -10.43 -10.62 48.99
C LYS A 186 -9.13 -11.04 49.69
N ASP A 187 -8.02 -11.02 48.99
CA ASP A 187 -6.72 -11.43 49.52
C ASP A 187 -5.69 -10.33 49.27
N LYS A 188 -5.36 -9.59 50.31
CA LYS A 188 -4.45 -8.46 50.27
C LYS A 188 -2.98 -8.81 49.98
N LEU A 189 -2.65 -10.11 49.93
CA LEU A 189 -1.34 -10.61 49.54
C LEU A 189 -1.25 -10.89 48.03
N LYS A 190 -2.38 -10.81 47.32
CA LYS A 190 -2.47 -11.04 45.87
C LYS A 190 -2.76 -9.77 45.12
N TYR A 191 -2.41 -9.81 43.81
CA TYR A 191 -2.70 -8.77 42.86
C TYR A 191 -3.40 -9.40 41.67
N ASP A 192 -4.40 -8.72 41.17
CA ASP A 192 -5.07 -9.04 39.92
C ASP A 192 -4.40 -8.23 38.80
N ILE A 193 -3.98 -8.89 37.72
CA ILE A 193 -3.36 -8.26 36.55
C ILE A 193 -4.29 -8.47 35.36
N ASP A 194 -4.66 -7.37 34.69
CA ASP A 194 -5.48 -7.38 33.50
C ASP A 194 -4.70 -6.73 32.36
N VAL A 195 -4.54 -7.46 31.23
CA VAL A 195 -3.93 -6.96 30.01
C VAL A 195 -4.99 -6.96 28.92
N SER A 196 -5.26 -5.78 28.38
CA SER A 196 -6.25 -5.53 27.33
C SER A 196 -5.63 -4.89 26.10
N ASN A 197 -6.42 -4.75 25.05
CA ASN A 197 -6.01 -4.20 23.76
C ASN A 197 -4.82 -4.97 23.13
N VAL A 198 -4.69 -6.25 23.46
CA VAL A 198 -3.66 -7.10 22.87
C VAL A 198 -4.16 -7.54 21.51
N ASN A 199 -3.82 -6.73 20.52
CA ASN A 199 -4.17 -6.95 19.14
C ASN A 199 -2.90 -6.98 18.30
N ILE A 200 -2.55 -8.15 17.80
CA ILE A 200 -1.40 -8.36 16.92
C ILE A 200 -1.92 -9.04 15.67
N PRO A 201 -1.93 -8.35 14.54
CA PRO A 201 -2.28 -8.94 13.25
C PRO A 201 -1.51 -10.24 13.01
N GLY A 202 -2.20 -11.26 12.48
CA GLY A 202 -1.61 -12.59 12.33
C GLY A 202 -1.77 -13.51 13.54
N GLY A 203 -2.37 -13.01 14.63
CA GLY A 203 -2.75 -13.80 15.81
C GLY A 203 -1.67 -13.88 16.88
N ILE A 204 -2.10 -14.36 18.04
CA ILE A 204 -1.27 -14.47 19.25
C ILE A 204 -1.25 -15.91 19.68
N LYS A 205 -0.07 -16.49 19.73
CA LYS A 205 0.11 -17.86 20.23
C LYS A 205 0.10 -17.93 21.74
N ASN A 206 0.86 -17.04 22.39
CA ASN A 206 0.99 -16.99 23.84
C ASN A 206 1.14 -15.55 24.32
N VAL A 207 0.62 -15.26 25.50
CA VAL A 207 0.91 -14.04 26.25
C VAL A 207 1.57 -14.45 27.57
N TRP A 208 2.72 -13.84 27.87
CA TRP A 208 3.42 -14.03 29.14
C TRP A 208 3.45 -12.74 29.93
N ILE A 209 3.16 -12.88 31.23
CA ILE A 209 3.23 -11.77 32.18
C ILE A 209 4.40 -12.04 33.13
N PRO A 210 5.50 -11.26 33.05
CA PRO A 210 6.59 -11.33 34.02
C PRO A 210 6.20 -10.56 35.28
N VAL A 211 6.45 -11.15 36.44
CA VAL A 211 6.19 -10.53 37.74
C VAL A 211 7.41 -10.70 38.63
N TRP A 212 7.88 -9.60 39.23
CA TRP A 212 8.99 -9.60 40.19
C TRP A 212 8.85 -8.47 41.18
N SER A 213 9.65 -8.50 42.27
CA SER A 213 9.76 -7.39 43.23
C SER A 213 11.07 -6.62 43.01
N ASP A 214 11.04 -5.30 43.24
CA ASP A 214 12.27 -4.47 43.07
C ASP A 214 13.22 -4.59 44.27
N ALA A 215 12.92 -5.41 45.29
CA ALA A 215 13.69 -5.43 46.53
C ALA A 215 15.16 -5.82 46.31
N ASN A 216 15.42 -6.82 45.44
CA ASN A 216 16.76 -7.31 45.13
C ASN A 216 16.98 -7.44 43.61
N GLY A 217 16.41 -6.50 42.81
CA GLY A 217 16.37 -6.60 41.39
C GLY A 217 15.30 -7.59 40.89
N GLN A 218 15.66 -8.49 39.99
CA GLN A 218 14.77 -9.49 39.41
C GLN A 218 15.05 -10.91 39.92
N ASP A 219 15.54 -11.06 41.13
CA ASP A 219 15.93 -12.37 41.69
C ASP A 219 14.74 -13.30 41.91
N ASP A 220 13.53 -12.73 42.06
CA ASP A 220 12.26 -13.45 42.22
C ASP A 220 11.38 -13.45 40.94
N LEU A 221 11.95 -13.14 39.74
CA LEU A 221 11.22 -13.07 38.51
C LEU A 221 10.51 -14.40 38.18
N LYS A 222 9.22 -14.30 37.94
CA LYS A 222 8.38 -15.42 37.47
C LYS A 222 7.62 -15.03 36.21
N TRP A 223 7.56 -15.94 35.26
CA TRP A 223 6.81 -15.81 34.02
C TRP A 223 5.51 -16.61 34.10
N TYR A 224 4.39 -15.97 33.88
CA TYR A 224 3.08 -16.58 33.86
C TYR A 224 2.51 -16.59 32.44
N THR A 225 2.11 -17.77 31.96
CA THR A 225 1.39 -17.89 30.69
C THR A 225 -0.09 -17.69 30.97
N VAL A 226 -0.71 -16.77 30.26
CA VAL A 226 -2.12 -16.43 30.41
C VAL A 226 -2.89 -16.72 29.12
N LYS A 227 -4.19 -16.99 29.26
CA LYS A 227 -5.10 -17.24 28.15
C LYS A 227 -6.08 -16.08 28.01
N ARG A 228 -6.52 -15.84 26.79
CA ARG A 228 -7.56 -14.85 26.51
C ARG A 228 -8.88 -15.31 27.12
N ASN A 229 -9.53 -14.42 27.88
CA ASN A 229 -10.87 -14.66 28.44
C ASN A 229 -11.97 -14.26 27.44
N ASN A 230 -13.24 -14.48 27.81
CA ASN A 230 -14.38 -14.21 26.95
C ASN A 230 -14.58 -12.69 26.65
N ASN A 231 -13.96 -11.81 27.45
CA ASN A 231 -14.00 -10.36 27.22
C ASN A 231 -12.83 -9.87 26.33
N GLY A 232 -12.01 -10.80 25.85
CA GLY A 232 -10.87 -10.46 25.01
C GLY A 232 -9.61 -10.04 25.77
N HIS A 233 -9.61 -10.10 27.11
CA HIS A 233 -8.49 -9.73 27.97
C HIS A 233 -7.67 -10.94 28.40
N TYR A 234 -6.45 -10.71 28.87
CA TYR A 234 -5.56 -11.70 29.47
C TYR A 234 -5.37 -11.36 30.93
N THR A 235 -5.76 -12.28 31.84
CA THR A 235 -5.80 -12.01 33.29
C THR A 235 -4.94 -13.00 34.04
N LEU A 236 -4.32 -12.53 35.14
CA LEU A 236 -3.53 -13.29 36.08
C LEU A 236 -3.99 -12.95 37.51
#